data_a2e4da38d638520f7fbd12c433fc338e
#
_entry.id   a2e4da38d638520f7fbd12c433fc338e
#
_cell.length_a   1.000
_cell.length_b   1.000
_cell.length_c   1.000
_cell.angle_alpha   90.00
_cell.angle_beta   90.00
_cell.angle_gamma   90.00
#
_symmetry.space_group_name_H-M   'P 1'
#
loop_
_entity.id
_entity.type
_entity.pdbx_description
1 polymer ?
#
loop_
_entity_poly.entity_id
_entity_poly.type
_entity_poly.pdbx_seq_one_letter_code
_entity_poly.pdbx_strand_id
1 'polypeptide(L)'
;MKPNDFVVCVDAGHGGLNKGIGPDKYVTYPSKCFQHKHGKFHSYGWFFEGVFNRSLATFLEQFLLDYGFQVKKVYEPIIDTSLNKRCQLVNSYATLGKAAILVSIHGNAAASTSARGWEVFTSPGDTKSDLLATMIGEEVKDATPGWVHRHDFSDNDLDKEARFQMLTATKVPAVLTENGFFTNYNDAVLMIDREWQEAVAKAHAKGILEYAIKQGVEW
;
A
#
# COMPACT_ATOMS: atom_id res chain seq x y z
N MET A 1 -13.15 -22.19 2.55
CA MET A 1 -13.59 -20.85 3.09
C MET A 1 -14.11 -20.04 1.92
N LYS A 2 -15.22 -19.30 2.08
CA LYS A 2 -15.72 -18.44 1.00
C LYS A 2 -14.98 -17.08 1.00
N PRO A 3 -14.88 -16.38 -0.14
CA PRO A 3 -14.20 -15.07 -0.21
C PRO A 3 -14.68 -14.06 0.82
N ASN A 4 -15.99 -14.00 1.08
CA ASN A 4 -16.59 -13.08 2.07
C ASN A 4 -16.25 -13.44 3.54
N ASP A 5 -15.67 -14.62 3.79
CA ASP A 5 -15.16 -15.00 5.12
C ASP A 5 -13.72 -14.52 5.34
N PHE A 6 -13.04 -14.11 4.24
CA PHE A 6 -11.66 -13.62 4.27
C PHE A 6 -11.65 -12.09 4.31
N VAL A 7 -11.03 -11.53 5.34
CA VAL A 7 -10.98 -10.07 5.56
C VAL A 7 -9.68 -9.50 5.02
N VAL A 8 -9.77 -8.52 4.12
CA VAL A 8 -8.64 -7.72 3.68
C VAL A 8 -8.72 -6.35 4.35
N CYS A 9 -7.82 -6.10 5.30
CA CYS A 9 -7.63 -4.79 5.89
C CYS A 9 -6.78 -3.95 4.94
N VAL A 10 -7.32 -2.84 4.44
CA VAL A 10 -6.58 -1.89 3.59
C VAL A 10 -6.25 -0.67 4.42
N ASP A 11 -4.95 -0.33 4.46
CA ASP A 11 -4.42 0.89 5.05
C ASP A 11 -3.89 1.81 3.96
N ALA A 12 -4.20 3.10 4.04
CA ALA A 12 -3.56 4.15 3.25
C ALA A 12 -2.78 5.06 4.20
N GLY A 13 -1.47 5.04 4.09
CA GLY A 13 -0.58 5.78 4.97
C GLY A 13 -0.86 7.28 5.00
N HIS A 14 -0.54 7.91 6.13
CA HIS A 14 -0.65 9.35 6.37
C HIS A 14 -2.07 9.91 6.29
N GLY A 15 -2.20 11.25 6.23
CA GLY A 15 -3.47 11.95 6.11
C GLY A 15 -3.82 12.35 4.68
N GLY A 16 -5.04 12.82 4.47
CA GLY A 16 -5.52 13.34 3.19
C GLY A 16 -5.50 14.87 3.11
N LEU A 17 -6.22 15.41 2.13
CA LEU A 17 -6.48 16.85 2.00
C LEU A 17 -7.75 17.25 2.75
N ASN A 18 -7.64 18.23 3.63
CA ASN A 18 -8.77 18.91 4.20
C ASN A 18 -9.22 20.02 3.23
N LYS A 19 -10.50 20.09 2.96
CA LYS A 19 -11.18 21.03 2.03
C LYS A 19 -10.31 22.11 1.40
N GLY A 20 -10.05 22.02 0.10
CA GLY A 20 -9.26 22.99 -0.67
C GLY A 20 -8.05 22.38 -1.35
N ILE A 21 -7.30 23.21 -2.05
CA ILE A 21 -6.12 22.84 -2.84
C ILE A 21 -4.92 23.62 -2.29
N GLY A 22 -3.89 22.93 -1.84
CA GLY A 22 -2.65 23.57 -1.38
C GLY A 22 -1.98 22.78 -0.25
N PRO A 23 -0.69 23.06 0.00
CA PRO A 23 0.07 22.35 1.00
C PRO A 23 -0.47 22.58 2.41
N ASP A 24 -1.02 23.76 2.70
CA ASP A 24 -1.67 24.11 3.98
C ASP A 24 -2.95 23.30 4.26
N LYS A 25 -3.50 22.63 3.26
CA LYS A 25 -4.67 21.75 3.38
C LYS A 25 -4.29 20.28 3.52
N TYR A 26 -3.02 19.93 3.30
CA TYR A 26 -2.53 18.58 3.51
C TYR A 26 -2.30 18.32 5.00
N VAL A 27 -3.02 17.34 5.55
CA VAL A 27 -3.08 17.12 7.02
C VAL A 27 -1.71 16.71 7.59
N THR A 28 -0.87 16.03 6.79
CA THR A 28 0.48 15.62 7.21
C THR A 28 1.58 16.64 6.86
N TYR A 29 1.21 17.82 6.29
CA TYR A 29 2.17 18.87 5.97
C TYR A 29 2.92 19.37 7.24
N PRO A 30 4.23 19.68 7.16
CA PRO A 30 5.11 19.70 5.99
C PRO A 30 5.80 18.36 5.68
N SER A 31 5.51 17.32 6.42
CA SER A 31 6.04 15.97 6.21
C SER A 31 5.29 15.24 5.08
N LYS A 32 5.92 14.22 4.51
CA LYS A 32 5.28 13.32 3.55
C LYS A 32 4.72 14.03 2.31
N CYS A 33 5.47 14.99 1.84
CA CYS A 33 5.19 15.72 0.61
C CYS A 33 6.49 16.19 -0.03
N PHE A 34 6.44 16.50 -1.32
CA PHE A 34 7.58 17.02 -2.07
C PHE A 34 7.10 18.00 -3.13
N GLN A 35 7.82 19.12 -3.30
CA GLN A 35 7.52 20.08 -4.35
C GLN A 35 8.50 19.95 -5.51
N HIS A 36 8.00 19.48 -6.64
CA HIS A 36 8.75 19.44 -7.90
C HIS A 36 8.82 20.83 -8.53
N LYS A 37 9.92 21.11 -9.23
CA LYS A 37 10.10 22.37 -9.99
C LYS A 37 9.14 22.49 -11.18
N HIS A 38 8.71 21.36 -11.72
CA HIS A 38 7.85 21.23 -12.89
C HIS A 38 6.72 20.25 -12.61
N GLY A 39 5.64 20.33 -13.42
CA GLY A 39 4.47 19.46 -13.28
C GLY A 39 3.40 20.06 -12.36
N LYS A 40 2.18 19.56 -12.50
CA LYS A 40 1.04 20.04 -11.71
C LYS A 40 0.84 19.25 -10.44
N PHE A 41 1.05 17.92 -10.49
CA PHE A 41 0.82 16.98 -9.41
C PHE A 41 -0.51 17.22 -8.67
N HIS A 42 -0.55 17.07 -7.35
CA HIS A 42 -1.77 17.31 -6.58
C HIS A 42 -2.09 18.81 -6.44
N SER A 43 -1.05 19.67 -6.36
CA SER A 43 -1.24 21.12 -6.26
C SER A 43 0.06 21.87 -6.57
N TYR A 44 0.10 22.71 -7.61
CA TYR A 44 1.20 23.64 -7.92
C TYR A 44 2.61 23.02 -7.78
N GLY A 45 2.81 21.83 -8.31
CA GLY A 45 4.07 21.08 -8.19
C GLY A 45 4.18 20.21 -6.93
N TRP A 46 3.28 20.34 -5.97
CA TRP A 46 3.29 19.53 -4.76
C TRP A 46 2.72 18.14 -4.99
N PHE A 47 3.49 17.14 -4.57
CA PHE A 47 3.03 15.77 -4.39
C PHE A 47 2.75 15.52 -2.91
N PHE A 48 1.60 14.95 -2.58
CA PHE A 48 1.20 14.59 -1.21
C PHE A 48 1.06 13.08 -1.13
N GLU A 49 1.92 12.43 -0.35
CA GLU A 49 1.96 10.97 -0.25
C GLU A 49 0.60 10.40 0.17
N GLY A 50 -0.01 10.91 1.22
CA GLY A 50 -1.28 10.38 1.72
C GLY A 50 -2.46 10.57 0.77
N VAL A 51 -2.41 11.55 -0.15
CA VAL A 51 -3.41 11.71 -1.22
C VAL A 51 -3.27 10.60 -2.25
N PHE A 52 -2.04 10.33 -2.69
CA PHE A 52 -1.72 9.21 -3.57
C PHE A 52 -2.11 7.87 -2.93
N ASN A 53 -1.72 7.63 -1.68
CA ASN A 53 -2.02 6.38 -0.97
C ASN A 53 -3.51 6.09 -0.95
N ARG A 54 -4.36 7.11 -0.71
CA ARG A 54 -5.82 6.98 -0.72
C ARG A 54 -6.39 6.71 -2.10
N SER A 55 -5.82 7.34 -3.11
CA SER A 55 -6.23 7.11 -4.50
C SER A 55 -5.98 5.66 -4.91
N LEU A 56 -4.77 5.17 -4.69
CA LEU A 56 -4.40 3.78 -5.00
C LEU A 56 -5.21 2.77 -4.16
N ALA A 57 -5.37 3.03 -2.85
CA ALA A 57 -6.17 2.20 -1.96
C ALA A 57 -7.63 2.12 -2.40
N THR A 58 -8.21 3.20 -2.94
CA THR A 58 -9.58 3.20 -3.44
C THR A 58 -9.77 2.24 -4.63
N PHE A 59 -8.83 2.21 -5.57
CA PHE A 59 -8.86 1.23 -6.65
C PHE A 59 -8.68 -0.21 -6.14
N LEU A 60 -7.73 -0.42 -5.22
CA LEU A 60 -7.50 -1.74 -4.61
C LEU A 60 -8.77 -2.25 -3.92
N GLU A 61 -9.42 -1.42 -3.12
CA GLU A 61 -10.67 -1.76 -2.42
C GLU A 61 -11.75 -2.19 -3.39
N GLN A 62 -11.91 -1.49 -4.52
CA GLN A 62 -12.90 -1.85 -5.53
C GLN A 62 -12.61 -3.23 -6.13
N PHE A 63 -11.38 -3.50 -6.55
CA PHE A 63 -11.01 -4.80 -7.11
C PHE A 63 -11.18 -5.94 -6.10
N LEU A 64 -10.87 -5.71 -4.83
CA LEU A 64 -11.07 -6.70 -3.77
C LEU A 64 -12.55 -6.99 -3.53
N LEU A 65 -13.40 -5.97 -3.57
CA LEU A 65 -14.86 -6.13 -3.48
C LEU A 65 -15.40 -6.90 -4.69
N ASP A 66 -14.91 -6.62 -5.89
CA ASP A 66 -15.29 -7.33 -7.13
C ASP A 66 -14.89 -8.81 -7.07
N TYR A 67 -13.80 -9.17 -6.38
CA TYR A 67 -13.41 -10.54 -6.07
C TYR A 67 -14.22 -11.17 -4.93
N GLY A 68 -15.12 -10.43 -4.28
CA GLY A 68 -15.99 -10.93 -3.24
C GLY A 68 -15.40 -10.95 -1.82
N PHE A 69 -14.24 -10.33 -1.60
CA PHE A 69 -13.62 -10.22 -0.28
C PHE A 69 -14.38 -9.29 0.65
N GLN A 70 -14.25 -9.52 1.97
CA GLN A 70 -14.66 -8.55 2.96
C GLN A 70 -13.55 -7.50 3.16
N VAL A 71 -13.76 -6.28 2.64
CA VAL A 71 -12.78 -5.19 2.73
C VAL A 71 -13.02 -4.32 3.96
N LYS A 72 -11.96 -3.99 4.69
CA LYS A 72 -11.99 -3.12 5.88
C LYS A 72 -10.94 -2.02 5.78
N LYS A 73 -11.39 -0.77 5.67
CA LYS A 73 -10.53 0.40 5.76
C LYS A 73 -10.07 0.61 7.20
N VAL A 74 -8.77 0.77 7.41
CA VAL A 74 -8.19 1.07 8.73
C VAL A 74 -7.58 2.47 8.80
N TYR A 75 -7.99 3.33 7.89
CA TYR A 75 -7.61 4.73 7.76
C TYR A 75 -8.85 5.63 7.57
N GLU A 76 -8.69 6.92 7.82
CA GLU A 76 -9.71 7.93 7.59
C GLU A 76 -9.45 8.70 6.28
N PRO A 77 -10.49 9.24 5.62
CA PRO A 77 -10.30 9.97 4.35
C PRO A 77 -9.39 11.19 4.44
N ILE A 78 -9.42 11.89 5.57
CA ILE A 78 -8.70 13.17 5.77
C ILE A 78 -7.68 13.05 6.90
N ILE A 79 -8.10 12.55 8.06
CA ILE A 79 -7.29 12.53 9.29
C ILE A 79 -6.10 11.59 9.11
N ASP A 80 -4.95 11.97 9.63
CA ASP A 80 -3.81 11.06 9.81
C ASP A 80 -4.08 10.16 11.02
N THR A 81 -4.77 9.06 10.78
CA THR A 81 -5.12 8.08 11.81
C THR A 81 -3.85 7.53 12.45
N SER A 82 -3.74 7.58 13.77
CA SER A 82 -2.55 7.09 14.47
C SER A 82 -2.28 5.61 14.20
N LEU A 83 -1.01 5.22 14.14
CA LEU A 83 -0.60 3.83 13.91
C LEU A 83 -1.22 2.86 14.94
N ASN A 84 -1.28 3.26 16.21
CA ASN A 84 -1.93 2.47 17.26
C ASN A 84 -3.40 2.19 16.92
N LYS A 85 -4.14 3.18 16.45
CA LYS A 85 -5.56 3.01 16.10
C LYS A 85 -5.72 2.09 14.89
N ARG A 86 -4.86 2.25 13.86
CA ARG A 86 -4.84 1.37 12.68
C ARG A 86 -4.58 -0.08 13.09
N CYS A 87 -3.53 -0.34 13.90
CA CYS A 87 -3.22 -1.69 14.40
C CYS A 87 -4.35 -2.27 15.26
N GLN A 88 -5.00 -1.47 16.11
CA GLN A 88 -6.16 -1.91 16.92
C GLN A 88 -7.32 -2.36 16.03
N LEU A 89 -7.63 -1.62 14.96
CA LEU A 89 -8.67 -1.98 14.01
C LEU A 89 -8.35 -3.31 13.31
N VAL A 90 -7.13 -3.47 12.79
CA VAL A 90 -6.68 -4.73 12.16
C VAL A 90 -6.81 -5.90 13.15
N ASN A 91 -6.28 -5.74 14.36
CA ASN A 91 -6.25 -6.80 15.35
C ASN A 91 -7.64 -7.21 15.87
N SER A 92 -8.64 -6.32 15.76
CA SER A 92 -10.03 -6.66 16.13
C SER A 92 -10.59 -7.78 15.26
N TYR A 93 -10.25 -7.83 13.96
CA TYR A 93 -10.70 -8.90 13.07
C TYR A 93 -10.02 -10.23 13.36
N ALA A 94 -8.72 -10.23 13.66
CA ALA A 94 -8.01 -11.44 14.10
C ALA A 94 -8.62 -12.01 15.39
N THR A 95 -9.01 -11.15 16.34
CA THR A 95 -9.64 -11.56 17.61
C THR A 95 -11.00 -12.21 17.40
N LEU A 96 -11.72 -11.84 16.31
CA LEU A 96 -13.00 -12.46 15.96
C LEU A 96 -12.83 -13.86 15.30
N GLY A 97 -11.62 -14.40 15.23
CA GLY A 97 -11.33 -15.69 14.62
C GLY A 97 -11.48 -15.70 13.09
N LYS A 98 -11.54 -14.53 12.46
CA LYS A 98 -11.61 -14.41 11.00
C LYS A 98 -10.22 -14.54 10.38
N ALA A 99 -10.15 -15.24 9.25
CA ALA A 99 -8.97 -15.17 8.40
C ALA A 99 -8.84 -13.73 7.87
N ALA A 100 -7.72 -13.07 8.17
CA ALA A 100 -7.52 -11.68 7.82
C ALA A 100 -6.07 -11.42 7.42
N ILE A 101 -5.87 -10.42 6.55
CA ILE A 101 -4.56 -9.86 6.18
C ILE A 101 -4.59 -8.33 6.27
N LEU A 102 -3.40 -7.72 6.28
CA LEU A 102 -3.22 -6.28 6.15
C LEU A 102 -2.38 -5.96 4.92
N VAL A 103 -2.84 -5.00 4.13
CA VAL A 103 -2.05 -4.35 3.07
C VAL A 103 -2.00 -2.86 3.35
N SER A 104 -0.81 -2.33 3.62
CA SER A 104 -0.56 -0.90 3.88
C SER A 104 0.06 -0.27 2.64
N ILE A 105 -0.63 0.71 2.06
CA ILE A 105 -0.27 1.39 0.81
C ILE A 105 0.47 2.69 1.12
N HIS A 106 1.67 2.82 0.56
CA HIS A 106 2.54 3.97 0.70
C HIS A 106 3.17 4.40 -0.63
N GLY A 107 3.65 5.63 -0.67
CA GLY A 107 4.60 6.14 -1.63
C GLY A 107 5.91 6.49 -0.93
N ASN A 108 7.02 6.10 -1.51
CA ASN A 108 8.34 6.22 -0.93
C ASN A 108 8.97 7.61 -1.16
N ALA A 109 9.97 7.92 -0.36
CA ALA A 109 10.81 9.12 -0.49
C ALA A 109 12.26 8.80 -0.18
N ALA A 110 13.17 9.49 -0.84
CA ALA A 110 14.59 9.43 -0.54
C ALA A 110 15.23 10.81 -0.63
N ALA A 111 16.37 11.00 0.05
CA ALA A 111 17.16 12.21 -0.08
C ALA A 111 17.69 12.39 -1.51
N SER A 112 18.05 11.28 -2.17
CA SER A 112 18.39 11.28 -3.59
C SER A 112 17.14 11.23 -4.46
N THR A 113 16.94 12.23 -5.30
CA THR A 113 15.85 12.26 -6.29
C THR A 113 16.04 11.28 -7.46
N SER A 114 17.15 10.55 -7.50
CA SER A 114 17.39 9.46 -8.46
C SER A 114 16.83 8.12 -7.98
N ALA A 115 16.52 7.96 -6.69
CA ALA A 115 15.89 6.75 -6.17
C ALA A 115 14.49 6.60 -6.78
N ARG A 116 14.17 5.38 -7.25
CA ARG A 116 12.92 5.09 -7.97
C ARG A 116 12.54 3.62 -7.85
N GLY A 117 11.27 3.33 -8.09
CA GLY A 117 10.77 1.96 -8.23
C GLY A 117 9.87 1.51 -7.08
N TRP A 118 9.52 0.24 -7.12
CA TRP A 118 8.61 -0.43 -6.19
C TRP A 118 9.37 -1.26 -5.15
N GLU A 119 8.85 -1.26 -3.93
CA GLU A 119 9.34 -2.07 -2.82
C GLU A 119 8.18 -2.66 -2.03
N VAL A 120 8.39 -3.82 -1.42
CA VAL A 120 7.47 -4.38 -0.43
C VAL A 120 8.24 -4.76 0.83
N PHE A 121 7.60 -4.58 1.96
CA PHE A 121 8.17 -4.84 3.27
C PHE A 121 7.28 -5.78 4.07
N THR A 122 7.93 -6.70 4.80
CA THR A 122 7.34 -7.53 5.85
C THR A 122 7.99 -7.27 7.20
N SER A 123 7.49 -7.91 8.25
CA SER A 123 8.18 -7.93 9.55
C SER A 123 9.36 -8.90 9.52
N PRO A 124 10.46 -8.64 10.27
CA PRO A 124 11.63 -9.52 10.29
C PRO A 124 11.32 -10.98 10.66
N GLY A 125 11.97 -11.91 9.94
CA GLY A 125 11.92 -13.36 10.14
C GLY A 125 10.91 -14.05 9.23
N ASP A 126 11.08 -15.34 9.00
CA ASP A 126 10.21 -16.17 8.16
C ASP A 126 8.77 -16.17 8.69
N THR A 127 7.87 -15.53 7.96
CA THR A 127 6.48 -15.31 8.34
C THR A 127 5.51 -15.64 7.22
N LYS A 128 4.22 -15.70 7.53
CA LYS A 128 3.18 -15.84 6.49
C LYS A 128 3.03 -14.61 5.60
N SER A 129 3.63 -13.49 5.98
CA SER A 129 3.60 -12.25 5.21
C SER A 129 4.47 -12.33 3.96
N ASP A 130 5.56 -13.11 3.99
CA ASP A 130 6.54 -13.24 2.91
C ASP A 130 5.89 -13.86 1.66
N LEU A 131 5.04 -14.88 1.85
CA LEU A 131 4.24 -15.43 0.75
C LEU A 131 3.26 -14.40 0.17
N LEU A 132 2.63 -13.57 1.03
CA LEU A 132 1.73 -12.52 0.57
C LEU A 132 2.50 -11.44 -0.20
N ALA A 133 3.68 -11.04 0.30
CA ALA A 133 4.57 -10.08 -0.35
C ALA A 133 5.05 -10.59 -1.72
N THR A 134 5.46 -11.86 -1.78
CA THR A 134 5.89 -12.51 -3.03
C THR A 134 4.79 -12.47 -4.08
N MET A 135 3.57 -12.89 -3.74
CA MET A 135 2.45 -12.92 -4.68
C MET A 135 2.05 -11.53 -5.19
N ILE A 136 2.02 -10.53 -4.29
CA ILE A 136 1.77 -9.16 -4.71
C ILE A 136 2.92 -8.65 -5.60
N GLY A 137 4.17 -8.92 -5.21
CA GLY A 137 5.35 -8.45 -5.93
C GLY A 137 5.47 -9.00 -7.35
N GLU A 138 5.18 -10.28 -7.55
CA GLU A 138 5.17 -10.91 -8.87
C GLU A 138 4.11 -10.28 -9.77
N GLU A 139 2.90 -10.10 -9.28
CA GLU A 139 1.81 -9.49 -10.04
C GLU A 139 2.07 -8.01 -10.37
N VAL A 140 2.61 -7.23 -9.43
CA VAL A 140 2.97 -5.83 -9.70
C VAL A 140 4.09 -5.75 -10.73
N LYS A 141 5.08 -6.65 -10.67
CA LYS A 141 6.16 -6.72 -11.66
C LYS A 141 5.63 -7.00 -13.06
N ASP A 142 4.70 -7.94 -13.20
CA ASP A 142 4.10 -8.28 -14.48
C ASP A 142 3.22 -7.15 -15.03
N ALA A 143 2.53 -6.43 -14.17
CA ALA A 143 1.68 -5.29 -14.56
C ALA A 143 2.47 -4.02 -14.90
N THR A 144 3.74 -3.92 -14.48
CA THR A 144 4.56 -2.71 -14.67
C THR A 144 5.89 -3.03 -15.37
N PRO A 145 5.87 -3.56 -16.62
CA PRO A 145 7.08 -3.93 -17.34
C PRO A 145 7.99 -2.72 -17.55
N GLY A 146 9.29 -2.90 -17.27
CA GLY A 146 10.29 -1.84 -17.40
C GLY A 146 10.35 -0.85 -16.22
N TRP A 147 9.48 -0.96 -15.24
CA TRP A 147 9.64 -0.24 -13.98
C TRP A 147 10.67 -0.93 -13.08
N VAL A 148 11.28 -0.19 -12.17
CA VAL A 148 12.29 -0.74 -11.25
C VAL A 148 11.59 -1.45 -10.10
N HIS A 149 11.95 -2.72 -9.88
CA HIS A 149 11.54 -3.49 -8.70
C HIS A 149 12.76 -3.70 -7.82
N ARG A 150 12.69 -3.23 -6.59
CA ARG A 150 13.81 -3.16 -5.63
C ARG A 150 13.69 -4.28 -4.61
N HIS A 151 13.83 -5.51 -5.12
CA HIS A 151 13.76 -6.71 -4.31
C HIS A 151 15.00 -6.87 -3.41
N ASP A 152 14.84 -7.58 -2.31
CA ASP A 152 15.92 -8.07 -1.46
C ASP A 152 15.87 -9.61 -1.43
N PHE A 153 16.90 -10.25 -1.93
CA PHE A 153 16.99 -11.72 -1.96
C PHE A 153 18.01 -12.25 -0.95
N SER A 154 18.33 -11.47 0.08
CA SER A 154 19.37 -11.86 1.04
C SER A 154 18.95 -13.04 1.91
N ASP A 155 17.65 -13.29 2.07
CA ASP A 155 17.03 -14.36 2.83
C ASP A 155 16.17 -15.34 2.01
N ASN A 156 16.29 -15.27 0.67
CA ASN A 156 15.66 -16.12 -0.36
C ASN A 156 14.20 -15.77 -0.71
N ASP A 157 13.71 -14.59 -0.33
CA ASP A 157 12.46 -14.04 -0.85
C ASP A 157 12.66 -12.65 -1.49
N LEU A 158 11.58 -11.98 -1.91
CA LEU A 158 11.71 -10.72 -2.66
C LEU A 158 11.44 -9.48 -1.81
N ASP A 159 10.90 -9.63 -0.64
CA ASP A 159 10.55 -8.50 0.20
C ASP A 159 11.73 -8.01 1.04
N LYS A 160 11.54 -6.87 1.63
CA LYS A 160 12.47 -6.25 2.56
C LYS A 160 11.93 -6.34 3.96
N GLU A 161 12.77 -6.63 4.91
CA GLU A 161 12.38 -6.65 6.30
C GLU A 161 12.46 -5.27 6.95
N ALA A 162 11.38 -4.88 7.65
CA ALA A 162 11.37 -3.65 8.43
C ALA A 162 10.53 -3.75 9.69
N ARG A 163 10.99 -3.10 10.76
CA ARG A 163 10.25 -3.02 12.03
C ARG A 163 9.21 -1.89 12.01
N PHE A 164 8.47 -1.76 10.90
CA PHE A 164 7.36 -0.81 10.85
C PHE A 164 6.23 -1.27 11.77
N GLN A 165 5.64 -0.32 12.49
CA GLN A 165 4.61 -0.65 13.49
C GLN A 165 3.41 -1.38 12.86
N MET A 166 3.02 -1.03 11.64
CA MET A 166 1.93 -1.69 10.92
C MET A 166 2.22 -3.17 10.66
N LEU A 167 3.48 -3.55 10.53
CA LEU A 167 3.91 -4.94 10.29
C LEU A 167 4.13 -5.70 11.60
N THR A 168 4.72 -5.06 12.62
CA THR A 168 5.14 -5.75 13.86
C THR A 168 4.09 -5.73 14.98
N ALA A 169 3.12 -4.81 14.96
CA ALA A 169 2.09 -4.70 16.00
C ALA A 169 0.73 -5.27 15.56
N THR A 170 0.61 -5.78 14.34
CA THR A 170 -0.58 -6.49 13.85
C THR A 170 -0.43 -8.00 14.04
N LYS A 171 -1.56 -8.69 14.22
CA LYS A 171 -1.63 -10.15 14.52
C LYS A 171 -2.06 -10.97 13.29
N VAL A 172 -2.02 -10.38 12.13
CA VAL A 172 -2.37 -10.99 10.85
C VAL A 172 -1.17 -10.90 9.91
N PRO A 173 -1.08 -11.72 8.86
CA PRO A 173 -0.09 -11.49 7.80
C PRO A 173 -0.24 -10.08 7.26
N ALA A 174 0.86 -9.33 7.22
CA ALA A 174 0.88 -7.90 6.94
C ALA A 174 2.01 -7.53 5.99
N VAL A 175 1.68 -6.75 4.97
CA VAL A 175 2.66 -6.18 4.04
C VAL A 175 2.50 -4.66 3.96
N LEU A 176 3.60 -3.97 3.70
CA LEU A 176 3.61 -2.55 3.35
C LEU A 176 4.26 -2.40 1.98
N THR A 177 3.54 -1.81 1.04
CA THR A 177 4.04 -1.58 -0.31
C THR A 177 4.36 -0.11 -0.53
N GLU A 178 5.54 0.16 -1.07
CA GLU A 178 6.04 1.47 -1.47
C GLU A 178 5.95 1.58 -3.00
N ASN A 179 4.95 2.29 -3.47
CA ASN A 179 4.52 2.30 -4.86
C ASN A 179 5.14 3.47 -5.64
N GLY A 180 6.47 3.53 -5.68
CA GLY A 180 7.25 4.59 -6.32
C GLY A 180 7.74 5.65 -5.36
N PHE A 181 8.77 6.38 -5.77
CA PHE A 181 9.38 7.45 -4.99
C PHE A 181 8.81 8.79 -5.43
N PHE A 182 7.96 9.40 -4.60
CA PHE A 182 7.37 10.69 -4.92
C PHE A 182 8.40 11.85 -4.95
N THR A 183 9.62 11.63 -4.49
CA THR A 183 10.76 12.55 -4.65
C THR A 183 11.43 12.43 -6.02
N ASN A 184 11.21 11.33 -6.76
CA ASN A 184 11.64 11.15 -8.13
C ASN A 184 10.58 11.66 -9.11
N TYR A 185 10.98 12.52 -10.05
CA TYR A 185 10.02 13.13 -10.97
C TYR A 185 9.29 12.10 -11.86
N ASN A 186 10.03 11.14 -12.41
CA ASN A 186 9.43 10.13 -13.30
C ASN A 186 8.47 9.21 -12.57
N ASP A 187 8.82 8.76 -11.36
CA ASP A 187 7.92 7.98 -10.53
C ASP A 187 6.69 8.82 -10.14
N ALA A 188 6.89 10.07 -9.71
CA ALA A 188 5.79 10.96 -9.33
C ALA A 188 4.79 11.19 -10.49
N VAL A 189 5.27 11.25 -11.73
CA VAL A 189 4.40 11.35 -12.93
C VAL A 189 3.59 10.06 -13.11
N LEU A 190 4.19 8.89 -12.96
CA LEU A 190 3.47 7.61 -12.99
C LEU A 190 2.45 7.52 -11.84
N MET A 191 2.88 7.88 -10.63
CA MET A 191 2.05 7.77 -9.43
C MET A 191 0.78 8.61 -9.48
N ILE A 192 0.72 9.71 -10.26
CA ILE A 192 -0.52 10.49 -10.46
C ILE A 192 -1.33 10.04 -11.67
N ASP A 193 -0.78 9.15 -12.50
CA ASP A 193 -1.50 8.60 -13.66
C ASP A 193 -2.55 7.60 -13.21
N ARG A 194 -3.79 7.81 -13.62
CA ARG A 194 -4.92 6.99 -13.19
C ARG A 194 -4.85 5.56 -13.72
N GLU A 195 -4.49 5.39 -14.98
CA GLU A 195 -4.42 4.07 -15.61
C GLU A 195 -3.31 3.23 -14.96
N TRP A 196 -2.19 3.88 -14.63
CA TRP A 196 -1.12 3.24 -13.87
C TRP A 196 -1.55 2.84 -12.47
N GLN A 197 -2.27 3.70 -11.74
CA GLN A 197 -2.80 3.37 -10.41
C GLN A 197 -3.78 2.19 -10.47
N GLU A 198 -4.67 2.17 -11.45
CA GLU A 198 -5.61 1.06 -11.66
C GLU A 198 -4.86 -0.25 -11.96
N ALA A 199 -3.83 -0.23 -12.80
CA ALA A 199 -3.02 -1.41 -13.11
C ALA A 199 -2.29 -1.95 -11.87
N VAL A 200 -1.65 -1.09 -11.10
CA VAL A 200 -0.96 -1.46 -9.87
C VAL A 200 -1.93 -1.97 -8.80
N ALA A 201 -3.07 -1.31 -8.61
CA ALA A 201 -4.09 -1.75 -7.66
C ALA A 201 -4.69 -3.13 -8.04
N LYS A 202 -4.94 -3.34 -9.34
CA LYS A 202 -5.43 -4.63 -9.86
C LYS A 202 -4.41 -5.74 -9.63
N ALA A 203 -3.13 -5.45 -9.82
CA ALA A 203 -2.04 -6.39 -9.55
C ALA A 203 -1.97 -6.77 -8.06
N HIS A 204 -2.06 -5.78 -7.15
CA HIS A 204 -2.16 -6.05 -5.72
C HIS A 204 -3.36 -6.96 -5.41
N ALA A 205 -4.54 -6.63 -5.95
CA ALA A 205 -5.74 -7.44 -5.71
C ALA A 205 -5.59 -8.88 -6.23
N LYS A 206 -4.92 -9.07 -7.39
CA LYS A 206 -4.65 -10.40 -7.96
C LYS A 206 -3.69 -11.20 -7.08
N GLY A 207 -2.58 -10.61 -6.61
CA GLY A 207 -1.67 -11.29 -5.68
C GLY A 207 -2.35 -11.67 -4.36
N ILE A 208 -3.24 -10.80 -3.84
CA ILE A 208 -4.06 -11.12 -2.66
C ILE A 208 -5.02 -12.27 -2.94
N LEU A 209 -5.64 -12.31 -4.11
CA LEU A 209 -6.51 -13.40 -4.56
C LEU A 209 -5.75 -14.74 -4.58
N GLU A 210 -4.57 -14.77 -5.18
CA GLU A 210 -3.71 -15.97 -5.24
C GLU A 210 -3.27 -16.42 -3.85
N TYR A 211 -2.90 -15.48 -2.97
CA TYR A 211 -2.61 -15.79 -1.58
C TYR A 211 -3.83 -16.41 -0.88
N ALA A 212 -5.01 -15.83 -1.02
CA ALA A 212 -6.23 -16.33 -0.40
C ALA A 212 -6.58 -17.75 -0.87
N ILE A 213 -6.41 -18.06 -2.17
CA ILE A 213 -6.58 -19.41 -2.71
C ILE A 213 -5.63 -20.40 -2.02
N LYS A 214 -4.36 -20.02 -1.84
CA LYS A 214 -3.39 -20.86 -1.09
C LYS A 214 -3.75 -21.04 0.39
N GLN A 215 -4.50 -20.08 0.97
CA GLN A 215 -5.06 -20.21 2.33
C GLN A 215 -6.39 -21.01 2.36
N GLY A 216 -6.84 -21.60 1.27
CA GLY A 216 -8.04 -22.43 1.18
C GLY A 216 -9.34 -21.65 0.99
N VAL A 217 -9.26 -20.46 0.40
CA VAL A 217 -10.45 -19.74 -0.08
C VAL A 217 -10.86 -20.32 -1.43
N GLU A 218 -12.17 -20.58 -1.61
CA GLU A 218 -12.74 -21.20 -2.80
C GLU A 218 -13.87 -20.31 -3.34
N TRP A 219 -13.90 -20.10 -4.66
CA TRP A 219 -14.88 -19.30 -5.39
C TRP A 219 -16.02 -20.15 -5.96
#